data_73a88f650e3b06126ff77515c57b85c0
#
_entry.id   73a88f650e3b06126ff77515c57b85c0
#
_cell.length_a   1.000
_cell.length_b   1.000
_cell.length_c   1.000
_cell.angle_alpha   90.00
_cell.angle_beta   90.00
_cell.angle_gamma   90.00
#
_symmetry.space_group_name_H-M   'P 1'
#
loop_
_entity.id
_entity.type
_entity.pdbx_description
1 polymer ?
#
loop_
_entity_poly.entity_id
_entity_poly.type
_entity_poly.pdbx_seq_one_letter_code
_entity_poly.pdbx_strand_id
1 'polypeptide(L)'
;MTVAPQNPQTPRGVPRSQPLPPGGYVHREPGPLRRALPWLVLAALVIGFVTLGYFLARNMAGRPRSFTIYFVEGGWIRFLLFLLAASGVLALTSLIGQRIGQARTGRKISYAAVLGDQLTHLFLILVVLVAIYPLFYVLLAAFDPNNSLFAFPDFGNPNILYKTGLLPQISSLSYDNFRQLFEGFTLPGWQVLLAGIVGAGLTALLILLLLRRFGRESAGLDRTRGWITRLLLVALAILIVFMTPAQFTGGTNESRFLLSVRNTLLVSGLTGVLAILLSTTAGYAMARLRFPGRFQTLLFFIFIQMFPVFLALVAVYTLMVLLGLSNTFTGLILAYSGGAIAFNTWIFKGYVESLPESLEEAAMVDGATRWQAFLRVVLPLSGGILVFIFLNQFIGTYAEFILASVLLTGVEQWTVGVMLRSFTSGQFSTKWGVFAAAATLGALPIVALFYSFQNYFVGGATAGGVKE
;
A
#
# COMPACT_ATOMS: atom_id res chain seq x y z
N MET A 1 3.43 -10.80 92.68
CA MET A 1 4.16 -9.62 92.21
C MET A 1 4.29 -9.76 90.72
N THR A 2 3.33 -9.17 90.01
CA THR A 2 3.17 -9.20 88.54
C THR A 2 3.74 -7.93 87.96
N VAL A 3 4.80 -8.03 87.15
CA VAL A 3 5.41 -6.92 86.45
C VAL A 3 4.72 -6.80 85.07
N ALA A 4 4.08 -5.64 84.83
CA ALA A 4 3.48 -5.31 83.54
C ALA A 4 4.54 -4.93 82.50
N PRO A 5 4.39 -5.28 81.22
CA PRO A 5 5.33 -4.90 80.15
C PRO A 5 5.11 -3.46 79.77
N GLN A 6 6.20 -2.69 79.67
CA GLN A 6 6.26 -1.31 79.23
C GLN A 6 6.03 -1.25 77.70
N ASN A 7 5.16 -0.33 77.30
CA ASN A 7 4.78 0.02 75.96
C ASN A 7 5.93 0.82 75.26
N PRO A 8 6.47 0.43 74.11
CA PRO A 8 7.48 1.24 73.41
C PRO A 8 6.85 2.49 72.79
N GLN A 9 7.40 3.62 73.13
CA GLN A 9 7.04 4.93 72.64
C GLN A 9 7.17 5.04 71.11
N THR A 10 6.08 5.43 70.47
CA THR A 10 6.06 5.84 69.04
C THR A 10 6.89 7.12 68.88
N PRO A 11 7.75 7.22 67.85
CA PRO A 11 8.45 8.46 67.52
C PRO A 11 7.44 9.50 67.04
N ARG A 12 7.52 10.66 67.62
CA ARG A 12 6.74 11.86 67.26
C ARG A 12 7.16 12.36 65.84
N GLY A 13 6.16 12.56 65.00
CA GLY A 13 6.17 13.70 64.08
C GLY A 13 6.93 13.51 62.78
N VAL A 14 6.46 12.63 61.91
CA VAL A 14 6.61 12.84 60.44
C VAL A 14 5.43 13.72 60.04
N PRO A 15 5.62 14.93 59.50
CA PRO A 15 4.52 15.71 58.96
C PRO A 15 3.88 14.94 57.80
N ARG A 16 2.57 14.67 57.91
CA ARG A 16 1.79 14.17 56.78
C ARG A 16 2.02 15.11 55.61
N SER A 17 2.72 14.64 54.58
CA SER A 17 2.82 15.28 53.30
C SER A 17 1.38 15.56 52.81
N GLN A 18 1.00 16.81 52.75
CA GLN A 18 -0.24 17.19 52.06
C GLN A 18 -0.18 16.62 50.66
N PRO A 19 -1.26 16.00 50.13
CA PRO A 19 -1.30 15.63 48.73
C PRO A 19 -1.09 16.90 47.91
N LEU A 20 -0.06 16.86 47.06
CA LEU A 20 0.16 17.88 46.05
C LEU A 20 -1.14 18.06 45.28
N PRO A 21 -1.61 19.32 45.05
CA PRO A 21 -2.76 19.54 44.19
C PRO A 21 -2.53 18.87 42.86
N PRO A 22 -3.55 18.26 42.25
CA PRO A 22 -3.39 17.61 40.95
C PRO A 22 -2.73 18.62 40.03
N GLY A 23 -1.56 18.28 39.50
CA GLY A 23 -0.71 19.16 38.73
C GLY A 23 -1.46 19.67 37.53
N GLY A 24 -2.04 20.84 37.70
CA GLY A 24 -2.50 21.63 36.57
C GLY A 24 -1.26 21.92 35.74
N TYR A 25 -1.15 21.29 34.58
CA TYR A 25 -0.23 21.75 33.56
C TYR A 25 -0.58 23.20 33.29
N VAL A 26 0.22 24.12 33.83
CA VAL A 26 0.15 25.54 33.46
C VAL A 26 0.54 25.56 32.00
N HIS A 27 -0.46 25.53 31.11
CA HIS A 27 -0.27 25.84 29.71
C HIS A 27 0.26 27.27 29.64
N ARG A 28 1.59 27.43 29.74
CA ARG A 28 2.23 28.67 29.36
C ARG A 28 1.84 28.91 27.91
N GLU A 29 0.98 29.90 27.70
CA GLU A 29 0.64 30.30 26.32
C GLU A 29 1.93 30.55 25.57
N PRO A 30 2.09 29.93 24.38
CA PRO A 30 3.31 30.12 23.61
C PRO A 30 3.45 31.58 23.27
N GLY A 31 4.65 32.12 23.50
CA GLY A 31 4.95 33.54 23.22
C GLY A 31 4.63 33.92 21.77
N PRO A 32 4.45 35.23 21.46
CA PRO A 32 3.99 35.69 20.16
C PRO A 32 4.85 35.16 18.99
N LEU A 33 6.16 35.05 19.16
CA LEU A 33 7.08 34.45 18.20
C LEU A 33 6.78 32.96 17.93
N ARG A 34 6.43 32.18 18.94
CA ARG A 34 6.12 30.76 18.80
C ARG A 34 4.76 30.53 18.14
N ARG A 35 3.82 31.50 18.27
CA ARG A 35 2.53 31.51 17.54
C ARG A 35 2.72 31.92 16.08
N ALA A 36 3.66 32.83 15.79
CA ALA A 36 3.94 33.29 14.42
C ALA A 36 4.81 32.32 13.61
N LEU A 37 5.61 31.48 14.27
CA LEU A 37 6.57 30.59 13.62
C LEU A 37 5.97 29.67 12.53
N PRO A 38 4.83 28.98 12.76
CA PRO A 38 4.23 28.14 11.71
C PRO A 38 3.75 28.96 10.50
N TRP A 39 3.26 30.19 10.73
CA TRP A 39 2.82 31.08 9.66
C TRP A 39 4.04 31.64 8.87
N LEU A 40 5.14 31.95 9.53
CA LEU A 40 6.38 32.37 8.88
C LEU A 40 6.98 31.23 8.05
N VAL A 41 6.98 30.01 8.55
CA VAL A 41 7.43 28.82 7.81
C VAL A 41 6.54 28.59 6.59
N LEU A 42 5.21 28.67 6.76
CA LEU A 42 4.27 28.52 5.63
C LEU A 42 4.49 29.62 4.57
N ALA A 43 4.64 30.88 5.00
CA ALA A 43 4.92 31.97 4.08
C ALA A 43 6.25 31.79 3.34
N ALA A 44 7.30 31.34 4.02
CA ALA A 44 8.58 31.04 3.41
C ALA A 44 8.50 29.89 2.39
N LEU A 45 7.73 28.85 2.70
CA LEU A 45 7.48 27.73 1.77
C LEU A 45 6.69 28.18 0.54
N VAL A 46 5.65 29.00 0.71
CA VAL A 46 4.87 29.56 -0.40
C VAL A 46 5.73 30.47 -1.27
N ILE A 47 6.49 31.37 -0.67
CA ILE A 47 7.43 32.25 -1.40
C ILE A 47 8.48 31.41 -2.13
N GLY A 48 9.06 30.41 -1.47
CA GLY A 48 10.02 29.49 -2.09
C GLY A 48 9.45 28.73 -3.28
N PHE A 49 8.20 28.24 -3.16
CA PHE A 49 7.50 27.55 -4.25
C PHE A 49 7.19 28.49 -5.43
N VAL A 50 6.72 29.70 -5.15
CA VAL A 50 6.44 30.72 -6.19
C VAL A 50 7.71 31.17 -6.90
N THR A 51 8.79 31.42 -6.14
CA THR A 51 10.09 31.82 -6.72
C THR A 51 10.71 30.70 -7.54
N LEU A 52 10.62 29.45 -7.09
CA LEU A 52 11.04 28.26 -7.86
C LEU A 52 10.24 28.13 -9.14
N GLY A 53 8.92 28.27 -9.07
CA GLY A 53 8.03 28.23 -10.24
C GLY A 53 8.37 29.33 -11.25
N TYR A 54 8.60 30.55 -10.77
CA TYR A 54 9.03 31.67 -11.60
C TYR A 54 10.40 31.43 -12.26
N PHE A 55 11.37 30.93 -11.50
CA PHE A 55 12.72 30.61 -12.00
C PHE A 55 12.66 29.50 -13.06
N LEU A 56 11.88 28.44 -12.83
CA LEU A 56 11.66 27.37 -13.79
C LEU A 56 11.00 27.90 -15.07
N ALA A 57 9.93 28.70 -14.94
CA ALA A 57 9.24 29.29 -16.06
C ALA A 57 10.17 30.22 -16.90
N ARG A 58 11.00 31.03 -16.24
CA ARG A 58 11.96 31.91 -16.91
C ARG A 58 13.05 31.13 -17.64
N ASN A 59 13.59 30.05 -17.05
CA ASN A 59 14.60 29.21 -17.69
C ASN A 59 14.05 28.35 -18.84
N MET A 60 12.73 28.13 -18.88
CA MET A 60 12.04 27.43 -19.97
C MET A 60 11.69 28.38 -21.14
N ALA A 61 11.66 29.70 -20.90
CA ALA A 61 11.29 30.71 -21.90
C ALA A 61 12.41 30.97 -22.91
N GLY A 62 12.80 30.03 -23.70
CA GLY A 62 13.84 30.18 -24.73
C GLY A 62 14.33 28.86 -25.30
N ARG A 63 13.84 27.73 -24.78
CA ARG A 63 14.16 26.40 -25.30
C ARG A 63 13.08 25.91 -26.28
N PRO A 64 13.42 25.11 -27.31
CA PRO A 64 12.42 24.47 -28.17
C PRO A 64 11.45 23.67 -27.28
N ARG A 65 10.17 23.96 -27.42
CA ARG A 65 9.12 23.65 -26.46
C ARG A 65 8.77 22.17 -26.50
N SER A 66 9.14 21.42 -25.47
CA SER A 66 8.50 20.16 -25.11
C SER A 66 7.26 20.36 -24.20
N PHE A 67 7.12 21.54 -23.57
CA PHE A 67 5.94 21.91 -22.77
C PHE A 67 5.43 23.29 -23.21
N THR A 68 4.16 23.35 -23.56
CA THR A 68 3.48 24.61 -23.85
C THR A 68 2.71 25.03 -22.59
N ILE A 69 3.20 26.09 -21.90
CA ILE A 69 2.43 26.71 -20.80
C ILE A 69 1.42 27.64 -21.46
N TYR A 70 0.15 27.30 -21.34
CA TYR A 70 -0.94 28.11 -21.87
C TYR A 70 -1.43 29.09 -20.80
N PHE A 71 -1.37 30.38 -21.10
CA PHE A 71 -2.03 31.40 -20.29
C PHE A 71 -3.48 31.55 -20.77
N VAL A 72 -4.41 31.20 -19.88
CA VAL A 72 -5.83 31.46 -20.12
C VAL A 72 -6.11 32.95 -19.88
N GLU A 73 -6.55 33.68 -20.88
CA GLU A 73 -6.92 35.08 -20.71
C GLU A 73 -7.98 35.25 -19.61
N GLY A 74 -7.73 36.17 -18.67
CA GLY A 74 -8.57 36.34 -17.49
C GLY A 74 -8.49 35.20 -16.47
N GLY A 75 -7.55 34.26 -16.58
CA GLY A 75 -7.38 33.12 -15.68
C GLY A 75 -7.16 33.53 -14.23
N TRP A 76 -6.40 34.58 -13.98
CA TRP A 76 -6.17 35.11 -12.62
C TRP A 76 -7.45 35.64 -11.98
N ILE A 77 -8.28 36.36 -12.73
CA ILE A 77 -9.56 36.90 -12.23
C ILE A 77 -10.51 35.73 -11.90
N ARG A 78 -10.60 34.74 -12.78
CA ARG A 78 -11.43 33.54 -12.55
C ARG A 78 -10.93 32.73 -11.35
N PHE A 79 -9.62 32.59 -11.18
CA PHE A 79 -9.02 31.92 -10.03
C PHE A 79 -9.31 32.65 -8.73
N LEU A 80 -9.18 33.99 -8.69
CA LEU A 80 -9.53 34.80 -7.53
C LEU A 80 -11.02 34.72 -7.20
N LEU A 81 -11.89 34.78 -8.21
CA LEU A 81 -13.33 34.61 -8.01
C LEU A 81 -13.67 33.21 -7.49
N PHE A 82 -12.99 32.18 -7.99
CA PHE A 82 -13.14 30.82 -7.47
C PHE A 82 -12.70 30.71 -6.02
N LEU A 83 -11.55 31.28 -5.65
CA LEU A 83 -11.07 31.29 -4.26
C LEU A 83 -12.03 32.02 -3.34
N LEU A 84 -12.58 33.15 -3.81
CA LEU A 84 -13.53 33.95 -3.04
C LEU A 84 -14.86 33.20 -2.86
N ALA A 85 -15.35 32.57 -3.89
CA ALA A 85 -16.55 31.71 -3.83
C ALA A 85 -16.33 30.51 -2.91
N ALA A 86 -15.20 29.80 -3.05
CA ALA A 86 -14.85 28.64 -2.22
C ALA A 86 -14.72 29.04 -0.75
N SER A 87 -14.05 30.15 -0.45
CA SER A 87 -13.94 30.66 0.93
C SER A 87 -15.29 31.08 1.50
N GLY A 88 -16.16 31.68 0.70
CA GLY A 88 -17.53 32.02 1.08
C GLY A 88 -18.38 30.78 1.41
N VAL A 89 -18.31 29.76 0.56
CA VAL A 89 -18.99 28.46 0.79
C VAL A 89 -18.45 27.81 2.08
N LEU A 90 -17.14 27.80 2.27
CA LEU A 90 -16.51 27.23 3.47
C LEU A 90 -16.94 27.96 4.75
N ALA A 91 -16.99 29.30 4.71
CA ALA A 91 -17.47 30.12 5.82
C ALA A 91 -18.95 29.84 6.13
N LEU A 92 -19.79 29.78 5.11
CA LEU A 92 -21.22 29.52 5.26
C LEU A 92 -21.50 28.12 5.82
N THR A 93 -20.85 27.10 5.26
CA THR A 93 -21.00 25.71 5.76
C THR A 93 -20.47 25.54 7.17
N SER A 94 -19.40 26.27 7.56
CA SER A 94 -18.91 26.29 8.94
C SER A 94 -19.90 26.92 9.91
N LEU A 95 -20.56 28.02 9.52
CA LEU A 95 -21.61 28.66 10.33
C LEU A 95 -22.83 27.75 10.50
N ILE A 96 -23.27 27.11 9.41
CA ILE A 96 -24.37 26.14 9.43
C ILE A 96 -23.99 24.93 10.31
N GLY A 97 -22.82 24.36 10.12
CA GLY A 97 -22.30 23.24 10.89
C GLY A 97 -22.22 23.56 12.40
N GLN A 98 -21.75 24.76 12.74
CA GLN A 98 -21.73 25.26 14.12
C GLN A 98 -23.15 25.30 14.74
N ARG A 99 -24.13 25.88 14.03
CA ARG A 99 -25.50 25.97 14.51
C ARG A 99 -26.18 24.62 14.70
N ILE A 100 -26.00 23.70 13.69
CA ILE A 100 -26.55 22.36 13.76
C ILE A 100 -25.89 21.55 14.87
N GLY A 101 -24.58 21.64 15.02
CA GLY A 101 -23.83 20.96 16.08
C GLY A 101 -24.24 21.41 17.46
N GLN A 102 -24.43 22.74 17.69
CA GLN A 102 -24.92 23.29 18.95
C GLN A 102 -26.35 22.86 19.26
N ALA A 103 -27.23 22.83 18.24
CA ALA A 103 -28.61 22.38 18.40
C ALA A 103 -28.73 20.88 18.75
N ARG A 104 -27.84 20.04 18.20
CA ARG A 104 -27.85 18.59 18.46
C ARG A 104 -27.20 18.19 19.78
N THR A 105 -26.12 18.88 20.17
CA THR A 105 -25.31 18.47 21.34
C THR A 105 -25.57 19.28 22.59
N GLY A 106 -26.27 20.43 22.49
CA GLY A 106 -26.46 21.36 23.57
C GLY A 106 -25.19 22.06 24.08
N ARG A 107 -24.03 21.79 23.42
CA ARG A 107 -22.72 22.35 23.81
C ARG A 107 -22.35 23.53 22.92
N LYS A 108 -21.66 24.53 23.49
CA LYS A 108 -21.09 25.63 22.70
C LYS A 108 -19.92 25.12 21.87
N ILE A 109 -20.08 25.04 20.54
CA ILE A 109 -19.04 24.69 19.60
C ILE A 109 -18.47 25.97 19.01
N SER A 110 -17.14 26.12 19.00
CA SER A 110 -16.51 27.30 18.42
C SER A 110 -16.51 27.21 16.89
N TYR A 111 -16.68 28.35 16.22
CA TYR A 111 -16.60 28.46 14.78
C TYR A 111 -15.23 27.96 14.26
N ALA A 112 -14.14 28.35 14.95
CA ALA A 112 -12.79 27.93 14.58
C ALA A 112 -12.59 26.42 14.63
N ALA A 113 -13.24 25.69 15.55
CA ALA A 113 -13.17 24.23 15.60
C ALA A 113 -13.85 23.59 14.40
N VAL A 114 -15.05 24.06 14.02
CA VAL A 114 -15.78 23.55 12.86
C VAL A 114 -15.04 23.86 11.56
N LEU A 115 -14.52 25.08 11.43
CA LEU A 115 -13.72 25.47 10.26
C LEU A 115 -12.43 24.65 10.16
N GLY A 116 -11.73 24.41 11.28
CA GLY A 116 -10.53 23.58 11.32
C GLY A 116 -10.81 22.13 10.90
N ASP A 117 -11.92 21.57 11.38
CA ASP A 117 -12.36 20.22 11.00
C ASP A 117 -12.68 20.12 9.50
N GLN A 118 -13.42 21.11 8.97
CA GLN A 118 -13.71 21.18 7.54
C GLN A 118 -12.46 21.35 6.68
N LEU A 119 -11.52 22.20 7.09
CA LEU A 119 -10.24 22.37 6.39
C LEU A 119 -9.41 21.07 6.38
N THR A 120 -9.43 20.34 7.50
CA THR A 120 -8.77 19.03 7.59
C THR A 120 -9.40 18.04 6.60
N HIS A 121 -10.74 17.96 6.57
CA HIS A 121 -11.43 17.09 5.61
C HIS A 121 -11.18 17.51 4.16
N LEU A 122 -11.22 18.82 3.86
CA LEU A 122 -10.91 19.33 2.53
C LEU A 122 -9.49 18.98 2.09
N PHE A 123 -8.52 19.14 3.00
CA PHE A 123 -7.13 18.75 2.74
C PHE A 123 -7.00 17.25 2.47
N LEU A 124 -7.64 16.41 3.28
CA LEU A 124 -7.63 14.96 3.08
C LEU A 124 -8.27 14.57 1.74
N ILE A 125 -9.41 15.18 1.39
CA ILE A 125 -10.08 14.96 0.10
C ILE A 125 -9.16 15.37 -1.04
N LEU A 126 -8.49 16.52 -0.94
CA LEU A 126 -7.54 16.98 -1.96
C LEU A 126 -6.38 15.99 -2.15
N VAL A 127 -5.80 15.51 -1.04
CA VAL A 127 -4.72 14.50 -1.09
C VAL A 127 -5.22 13.22 -1.77
N VAL A 128 -6.42 12.76 -1.41
CA VAL A 128 -7.03 11.57 -2.02
C VAL A 128 -7.28 11.77 -3.51
N LEU A 129 -7.81 12.92 -3.92
CA LEU A 129 -8.06 13.24 -5.33
C LEU A 129 -6.75 13.28 -6.14
N VAL A 130 -5.71 13.91 -5.60
CA VAL A 130 -4.38 13.95 -6.24
C VAL A 130 -3.79 12.54 -6.37
N ALA A 131 -3.97 11.69 -5.37
CA ALA A 131 -3.48 10.31 -5.41
C ALA A 131 -4.27 9.42 -6.38
N ILE A 132 -5.60 9.61 -6.47
CA ILE A 132 -6.47 8.83 -7.36
C ILE A 132 -6.38 9.31 -8.82
N TYR A 133 -6.09 10.58 -9.05
CA TYR A 133 -6.09 11.17 -10.38
C TYR A 133 -5.24 10.42 -11.42
N PRO A 134 -3.96 10.06 -11.15
CA PRO A 134 -3.18 9.27 -12.11
C PRO A 134 -3.79 7.90 -12.41
N LEU A 135 -4.36 7.24 -11.40
CA LEU A 135 -5.00 5.93 -11.56
C LEU A 135 -6.25 6.03 -12.43
N PHE A 136 -7.06 7.06 -12.18
CA PHE A 136 -8.24 7.36 -13.00
C PHE A 136 -7.86 7.64 -14.47
N TYR A 137 -6.76 8.37 -14.68
CA TYR A 137 -6.26 8.68 -16.01
C TYR A 137 -5.80 7.42 -16.77
N VAL A 138 -5.05 6.54 -16.11
CA VAL A 138 -4.64 5.25 -16.69
C VAL A 138 -5.86 4.37 -17.00
N LEU A 139 -6.84 4.35 -16.09
CA LEU A 139 -8.09 3.59 -16.33
C LEU A 139 -8.84 4.10 -17.55
N LEU A 140 -8.96 5.42 -17.73
CA LEU A 140 -9.60 5.99 -18.91
C LEU A 140 -8.80 5.69 -20.19
N ALA A 141 -7.47 5.81 -20.16
CA ALA A 141 -6.60 5.48 -21.28
C ALA A 141 -6.70 4.02 -21.72
N ALA A 142 -7.03 3.10 -20.79
CA ALA A 142 -7.26 1.69 -21.12
C ALA A 142 -8.46 1.47 -22.07
N PHE A 143 -9.44 2.37 -22.04
CA PHE A 143 -10.62 2.35 -22.90
C PHE A 143 -10.51 3.28 -24.11
N ASP A 144 -9.41 4.02 -24.26
CA ASP A 144 -9.21 4.94 -25.40
C ASP A 144 -8.65 4.17 -26.61
N PRO A 145 -9.39 4.15 -27.76
CA PRO A 145 -8.92 3.49 -28.98
C PRO A 145 -7.75 4.22 -29.66
N ASN A 146 -7.52 5.50 -29.34
CA ASN A 146 -6.50 6.32 -30.00
C ASN A 146 -5.06 6.04 -29.56
N ASN A 147 -4.84 5.05 -28.70
CA ASN A 147 -3.53 4.64 -28.22
C ASN A 147 -2.70 5.80 -27.61
N SER A 148 -3.35 6.79 -27.01
CA SER A 148 -2.73 7.94 -26.36
C SER A 148 -2.86 7.86 -24.85
N LEU A 149 -1.74 8.02 -24.14
CA LEU A 149 -1.77 8.17 -22.69
C LEU A 149 -2.09 9.60 -22.27
N PHE A 150 -1.79 10.56 -23.14
CA PHE A 150 -1.95 11.98 -22.85
C PHE A 150 -3.08 12.57 -23.70
N ALA A 151 -4.08 13.13 -23.02
CA ALA A 151 -5.05 13.96 -23.70
C ALA A 151 -4.35 15.26 -24.15
N PHE A 152 -4.40 15.53 -25.43
CA PHE A 152 -3.96 16.84 -25.93
C PHE A 152 -4.98 17.88 -25.49
N PRO A 153 -4.53 19.07 -25.02
CA PRO A 153 -5.43 20.18 -24.73
C PRO A 153 -6.27 20.53 -25.96
N ASP A 154 -7.58 20.51 -25.81
CA ASP A 154 -8.50 20.94 -26.87
C ASP A 154 -8.92 22.40 -26.63
N PHE A 155 -8.21 23.31 -27.26
CA PHE A 155 -8.44 24.78 -27.14
C PHE A 155 -9.79 25.23 -27.69
N GLY A 156 -10.40 24.47 -28.58
CA GLY A 156 -11.74 24.74 -29.12
C GLY A 156 -12.87 24.38 -28.15
N ASN A 157 -12.60 23.57 -27.13
CA ASN A 157 -13.62 23.08 -26.21
C ASN A 157 -14.01 24.18 -25.20
N PRO A 158 -15.31 24.44 -24.98
CA PRO A 158 -15.76 25.42 -23.98
C PRO A 158 -15.49 24.95 -22.54
N ASN A 159 -15.36 23.64 -22.29
CA ASN A 159 -15.10 23.10 -20.96
C ASN A 159 -13.61 23.22 -20.61
N ILE A 160 -13.31 23.93 -19.52
CA ILE A 160 -11.95 24.19 -19.06
C ILE A 160 -11.17 22.90 -18.75
N LEU A 161 -11.83 21.83 -18.32
CA LEU A 161 -11.18 20.56 -17.97
C LEU A 161 -10.64 19.83 -19.21
N TYR A 162 -11.34 19.89 -20.33
CA TYR A 162 -10.87 19.38 -21.63
C TYR A 162 -9.87 20.33 -22.26
N LYS A 163 -10.14 21.63 -22.17
CA LYS A 163 -9.24 22.68 -22.69
C LYS A 163 -7.85 22.62 -22.09
N THR A 164 -7.73 22.26 -20.81
CA THR A 164 -6.46 22.14 -20.10
C THR A 164 -5.85 20.74 -20.17
N GLY A 165 -6.55 19.75 -20.74
CA GLY A 165 -6.12 18.36 -20.75
C GLY A 165 -6.21 17.66 -19.38
N LEU A 166 -6.89 18.26 -18.40
CA LEU A 166 -7.13 17.61 -17.09
C LEU A 166 -8.08 16.42 -17.21
N LEU A 167 -9.03 16.44 -18.15
CA LEU A 167 -9.81 15.28 -18.51
C LEU A 167 -9.48 14.89 -19.95
N PRO A 168 -9.25 13.60 -20.22
CA PRO A 168 -9.08 13.10 -21.57
C PRO A 168 -10.41 13.21 -22.31
N GLN A 169 -10.37 13.74 -23.53
CA GLN A 169 -11.52 13.72 -24.41
C GLN A 169 -11.59 12.37 -25.09
N ILE A 170 -12.40 11.48 -24.52
CA ILE A 170 -12.61 10.15 -25.08
C ILE A 170 -13.79 10.28 -26.07
N SER A 171 -13.50 10.16 -27.35
CA SER A 171 -14.50 10.22 -28.41
C SER A 171 -15.41 8.98 -28.44
N SER A 172 -14.87 7.84 -28.01
CA SER A 172 -15.59 6.58 -27.90
C SER A 172 -14.87 5.66 -26.88
N LEU A 173 -15.64 4.92 -26.09
CA LEU A 173 -15.09 3.88 -25.24
C LEU A 173 -14.96 2.59 -26.05
N SER A 174 -13.77 2.00 -26.10
CA SER A 174 -13.49 0.74 -26.78
C SER A 174 -12.87 -0.28 -25.82
N TYR A 175 -13.14 -1.55 -26.05
CA TYR A 175 -12.50 -2.68 -25.35
C TYR A 175 -11.33 -3.29 -26.15
N ASP A 176 -10.92 -2.69 -27.26
CA ASP A 176 -9.92 -3.25 -28.17
C ASP A 176 -8.56 -3.44 -27.49
N ASN A 177 -8.18 -2.50 -26.59
CA ASN A 177 -6.93 -2.63 -25.84
C ASN A 177 -6.95 -3.85 -24.89
N PHE A 178 -8.08 -4.15 -24.28
CA PHE A 178 -8.23 -5.35 -23.46
C PHE A 178 -8.28 -6.59 -24.32
N ARG A 179 -8.97 -6.58 -25.47
CA ARG A 179 -9.07 -7.70 -26.40
C ARG A 179 -7.68 -8.16 -26.87
N GLN A 180 -6.78 -7.25 -27.19
CA GLN A 180 -5.42 -7.56 -27.59
C GLN A 180 -4.64 -8.39 -26.53
N LEU A 181 -4.93 -8.20 -25.25
CA LEU A 181 -4.29 -8.97 -24.17
C LEU A 181 -4.77 -10.42 -24.08
N PHE A 182 -5.93 -10.73 -24.67
CA PHE A 182 -6.53 -12.08 -24.68
C PHE A 182 -6.55 -12.73 -26.07
N GLU A 183 -6.02 -12.06 -27.07
CA GLU A 183 -6.04 -12.56 -28.45
C GLU A 183 -5.09 -13.76 -28.61
N GLY A 184 -5.58 -14.85 -29.21
CA GLY A 184 -4.79 -16.07 -29.39
C GLY A 184 -4.59 -16.94 -28.15
N PHE A 185 -5.25 -16.62 -27.03
CA PHE A 185 -5.25 -17.44 -25.84
C PHE A 185 -6.26 -18.59 -25.97
N THR A 186 -5.78 -19.82 -25.74
CA THR A 186 -6.59 -21.04 -25.82
C THR A 186 -6.69 -21.69 -24.44
N LEU A 187 -7.93 -21.97 -24.01
CA LEU A 187 -8.19 -22.68 -22.75
C LEU A 187 -8.51 -24.15 -23.02
N PRO A 188 -7.83 -25.13 -22.40
CA PRO A 188 -8.28 -26.50 -22.36
C PRO A 188 -9.67 -26.60 -21.73
N GLY A 189 -10.48 -27.59 -22.16
CA GLY A 189 -11.88 -27.71 -21.72
C GLY A 189 -12.11 -27.69 -20.21
N TRP A 190 -11.20 -28.32 -19.43
CA TRP A 190 -11.30 -28.30 -17.98
C TRP A 190 -11.05 -26.90 -17.37
N GLN A 191 -10.18 -26.08 -17.98
CA GLN A 191 -9.97 -24.71 -17.54
C GLN A 191 -11.15 -23.80 -17.90
N VAL A 192 -11.83 -24.06 -19.03
CA VAL A 192 -13.08 -23.38 -19.38
C VAL A 192 -14.15 -23.65 -18.34
N LEU A 193 -14.31 -24.91 -17.93
CA LEU A 193 -15.24 -25.28 -16.86
C LEU A 193 -14.89 -24.58 -15.54
N LEU A 194 -13.61 -24.57 -15.16
CA LEU A 194 -13.15 -23.93 -13.94
C LEU A 194 -13.35 -22.41 -14.00
N ALA A 195 -13.08 -21.77 -15.13
CA ALA A 195 -13.34 -20.35 -15.36
C ALA A 195 -14.85 -20.03 -15.26
N GLY A 196 -15.69 -20.92 -15.77
CA GLY A 196 -17.16 -20.84 -15.63
C GLY A 196 -17.60 -20.91 -14.15
N ILE A 197 -17.00 -21.81 -13.37
CA ILE A 197 -17.26 -21.92 -11.91
C ILE A 197 -16.82 -20.64 -11.19
N VAL A 198 -15.66 -20.09 -11.53
CA VAL A 198 -15.17 -18.82 -10.98
C VAL A 198 -16.14 -17.68 -11.32
N GLY A 199 -16.58 -17.59 -12.58
CA GLY A 199 -17.55 -16.58 -13.02
C GLY A 199 -18.89 -16.69 -12.29
N ALA A 200 -19.43 -17.90 -12.16
CA ALA A 200 -20.67 -18.17 -11.42
C ALA A 200 -20.52 -17.81 -9.92
N GLY A 201 -19.39 -18.14 -9.32
CA GLY A 201 -19.11 -17.81 -7.93
C GLY A 201 -18.95 -16.31 -7.68
N LEU A 202 -18.32 -15.57 -8.60
CA LEU A 202 -18.24 -14.09 -8.52
C LEU A 202 -19.64 -13.46 -8.64
N THR A 203 -20.48 -13.97 -9.54
CA THR A 203 -21.87 -13.54 -9.67
C THR A 203 -22.66 -13.80 -8.38
N ALA A 204 -22.49 -14.99 -7.80
CA ALA A 204 -23.13 -15.33 -6.51
C ALA A 204 -22.65 -14.40 -5.38
N LEU A 205 -21.36 -14.08 -5.30
CA LEU A 205 -20.83 -13.11 -4.33
C LEU A 205 -21.43 -11.72 -4.53
N LEU A 206 -21.54 -11.27 -5.77
CA LEU A 206 -22.16 -9.97 -6.09
C LEU A 206 -23.63 -9.94 -5.63
N ILE A 207 -24.38 -11.00 -5.92
CA ILE A 207 -25.77 -11.12 -5.46
C ILE A 207 -25.85 -11.08 -3.93
N LEU A 208 -24.98 -11.81 -3.23
CA LEU A 208 -24.94 -11.80 -1.75
C LEU A 208 -24.60 -10.42 -1.19
N LEU A 209 -23.71 -9.67 -1.83
CA LEU A 209 -23.39 -8.30 -1.46
C LEU A 209 -24.57 -7.35 -1.66
N LEU A 210 -25.29 -7.48 -2.77
CA LEU A 210 -26.49 -6.70 -3.04
C LEU A 210 -27.61 -7.02 -2.04
N LEU A 211 -27.84 -8.30 -1.72
CA LEU A 211 -28.83 -8.71 -0.71
C LEU A 211 -28.52 -8.12 0.67
N ARG A 212 -27.24 -8.06 1.05
CA ARG A 212 -26.81 -7.40 2.30
C ARG A 212 -27.16 -5.90 2.30
N ARG A 213 -26.96 -5.20 1.19
CA ARG A 213 -27.29 -3.78 1.07
C ARG A 213 -28.79 -3.50 1.23
N PHE A 214 -29.66 -4.50 0.93
CA PHE A 214 -31.11 -4.41 1.11
C PHE A 214 -31.61 -4.93 2.48
N GLY A 215 -30.72 -4.99 3.49
CA GLY A 215 -31.10 -5.24 4.89
C GLY A 215 -31.39 -6.71 5.25
N ARG A 216 -31.03 -7.67 4.40
CA ARG A 216 -31.11 -9.10 4.72
C ARG A 216 -29.77 -9.59 5.32
N GLU A 217 -29.55 -9.26 6.58
CA GLU A 217 -28.41 -9.83 7.33
C GLU A 217 -28.83 -11.12 8.02
N SER A 218 -28.16 -12.25 7.70
CA SER A 218 -28.26 -13.48 8.45
C SER A 218 -26.87 -14.13 8.61
N ALA A 219 -26.61 -14.71 9.77
CA ALA A 219 -25.36 -15.42 10.05
C ALA A 219 -25.05 -16.53 9.03
N GLY A 220 -26.10 -17.12 8.42
CA GLY A 220 -26.01 -18.09 7.34
C GLY A 220 -25.37 -17.49 6.06
N LEU A 221 -25.78 -16.28 5.68
CA LEU A 221 -25.30 -15.59 4.49
C LEU A 221 -23.80 -15.24 4.62
N ASP A 222 -23.34 -14.83 5.80
CA ASP A 222 -21.92 -14.52 6.03
C ASP A 222 -21.05 -15.79 6.00
N ARG A 223 -21.53 -16.91 6.53
CA ARG A 223 -20.83 -18.20 6.43
C ARG A 223 -20.72 -18.67 4.97
N THR A 224 -21.85 -18.61 4.21
CA THR A 224 -21.89 -19.00 2.80
C THR A 224 -20.94 -18.13 1.97
N ARG A 225 -20.94 -16.82 2.18
CA ARG A 225 -19.99 -15.89 1.54
C ARG A 225 -18.54 -16.29 1.81
N GLY A 226 -18.20 -16.59 3.06
CA GLY A 226 -16.83 -17.01 3.43
C GLY A 226 -16.41 -18.29 2.70
N TRP A 227 -17.27 -19.27 2.56
CA TRP A 227 -16.99 -20.49 1.82
C TRP A 227 -16.85 -20.24 0.32
N ILE A 228 -17.77 -19.50 -0.29
CA ILE A 228 -17.70 -19.15 -1.72
C ILE A 228 -16.39 -18.41 -2.01
N THR A 229 -15.99 -17.42 -1.19
CA THR A 229 -14.74 -16.68 -1.38
C THR A 229 -13.53 -17.62 -1.33
N ARG A 230 -13.48 -18.55 -0.37
CA ARG A 230 -12.36 -19.52 -0.28
C ARG A 230 -12.31 -20.44 -1.49
N LEU A 231 -13.44 -20.99 -1.91
CA LEU A 231 -13.53 -21.84 -3.09
C LEU A 231 -13.11 -21.11 -4.36
N LEU A 232 -13.51 -19.85 -4.51
CA LEU A 232 -13.11 -19.01 -5.64
C LEU A 232 -11.61 -18.73 -5.64
N LEU A 233 -11.01 -18.42 -4.49
CA LEU A 233 -9.58 -18.22 -4.37
C LEU A 233 -8.80 -19.48 -4.75
N VAL A 234 -9.25 -20.64 -4.31
CA VAL A 234 -8.64 -21.93 -4.67
C VAL A 234 -8.81 -22.22 -6.16
N ALA A 235 -10.01 -22.05 -6.72
CA ALA A 235 -10.27 -22.27 -8.13
C ALA A 235 -9.46 -21.32 -9.02
N LEU A 236 -9.37 -20.05 -8.64
CA LEU A 236 -8.56 -19.04 -9.33
C LEU A 236 -7.06 -19.38 -9.24
N ALA A 237 -6.57 -19.81 -8.08
CA ALA A 237 -5.19 -20.23 -7.89
C ALA A 237 -4.86 -21.45 -8.78
N ILE A 238 -5.74 -22.45 -8.84
CA ILE A 238 -5.58 -23.62 -9.72
C ILE A 238 -5.54 -23.16 -11.17
N LEU A 239 -6.49 -22.33 -11.60
CA LEU A 239 -6.54 -21.83 -12.97
C LEU A 239 -5.25 -21.11 -13.37
N ILE A 240 -4.73 -20.27 -12.50
CA ILE A 240 -3.51 -19.49 -12.74
C ILE A 240 -2.26 -20.40 -12.74
N VAL A 241 -2.12 -21.28 -11.75
CA VAL A 241 -0.94 -22.14 -11.60
C VAL A 241 -0.79 -23.10 -12.80
N PHE A 242 -1.89 -23.63 -13.30
CA PHE A 242 -1.89 -24.58 -14.41
C PHE A 242 -1.89 -23.94 -15.81
N MET A 243 -1.76 -22.62 -15.93
CA MET A 243 -1.49 -21.99 -17.22
C MET A 243 -0.12 -22.41 -17.74
N THR A 244 -0.04 -22.75 -19.01
CA THR A 244 1.22 -23.17 -19.68
C THR A 244 1.53 -22.28 -20.88
N PRO A 245 2.79 -22.10 -21.27
CA PRO A 245 3.16 -21.31 -22.46
C PRO A 245 2.51 -21.80 -23.76
N ALA A 246 2.22 -23.10 -23.85
CA ALA A 246 1.56 -23.70 -25.01
C ALA A 246 0.16 -23.17 -25.31
N GLN A 247 -0.50 -22.57 -24.32
CA GLN A 247 -1.83 -21.97 -24.48
C GLN A 247 -1.81 -20.59 -25.17
N PHE A 248 -0.61 -20.03 -25.38
CA PHE A 248 -0.38 -18.67 -25.90
C PHE A 248 0.34 -18.67 -27.26
N THR A 249 0.30 -19.75 -27.99
CA THR A 249 1.05 -19.93 -29.26
C THR A 249 0.39 -19.23 -30.45
N GLY A 250 -0.89 -18.93 -30.37
CA GLY A 250 -1.66 -18.38 -31.50
C GLY A 250 -1.71 -16.86 -31.60
N GLY A 251 -1.08 -16.12 -30.66
CA GLY A 251 -1.20 -14.68 -30.55
C GLY A 251 0.11 -13.91 -30.68
N THR A 252 0.02 -12.62 -30.54
CA THR A 252 1.16 -11.69 -30.45
C THR A 252 1.85 -11.76 -29.08
N ASN A 253 2.94 -11.02 -28.88
CA ASN A 253 3.58 -10.96 -27.55
C ASN A 253 2.63 -10.40 -26.47
N GLU A 254 1.72 -9.50 -26.84
CA GLU A 254 0.72 -8.90 -25.95
C GLU A 254 -0.24 -9.93 -25.35
N SER A 255 -0.59 -10.96 -26.11
CA SER A 255 -1.48 -12.04 -25.67
C SER A 255 -0.87 -12.93 -24.57
N ARG A 256 0.43 -12.82 -24.31
CA ARG A 256 1.10 -13.50 -23.18
C ARG A 256 0.95 -12.78 -21.85
N PHE A 257 0.15 -11.72 -21.81
CA PHE A 257 -0.09 -10.95 -20.57
C PHE A 257 -0.57 -11.84 -19.41
N LEU A 258 -1.54 -12.73 -19.65
CA LEU A 258 -2.02 -13.62 -18.58
C LEU A 258 -0.95 -14.58 -18.08
N LEU A 259 -0.04 -15.02 -18.95
CA LEU A 259 1.12 -15.83 -18.55
C LEU A 259 2.06 -15.02 -17.65
N SER A 260 2.28 -13.76 -17.97
CA SER A 260 3.09 -12.87 -17.12
C SER A 260 2.46 -12.61 -15.77
N VAL A 261 1.12 -12.50 -15.68
CA VAL A 261 0.38 -12.43 -14.41
C VAL A 261 0.61 -13.69 -13.59
N ARG A 262 0.45 -14.87 -14.20
CA ARG A 262 0.73 -16.16 -13.54
C ARG A 262 2.17 -16.21 -13.02
N ASN A 263 3.16 -15.86 -13.85
CA ASN A 263 4.56 -15.87 -13.48
C ASN A 263 4.82 -14.96 -12.27
N THR A 264 4.27 -13.75 -12.29
CA THR A 264 4.41 -12.79 -11.19
C THR A 264 3.78 -13.30 -9.90
N LEU A 265 2.58 -13.88 -9.98
CA LEU A 265 1.91 -14.45 -8.80
C LEU A 265 2.69 -15.61 -8.21
N LEU A 266 3.27 -16.48 -9.03
CA LEU A 266 4.12 -17.58 -8.58
C LEU A 266 5.40 -17.06 -7.92
N VAL A 267 6.11 -16.17 -8.60
CA VAL A 267 7.37 -15.60 -8.07
C VAL A 267 7.12 -14.83 -6.77
N SER A 268 6.15 -13.90 -6.76
CA SER A 268 5.85 -13.10 -5.57
C SER A 268 5.29 -13.93 -4.42
N GLY A 269 4.42 -14.92 -4.72
CA GLY A 269 3.89 -15.83 -3.72
C GLY A 269 4.96 -16.70 -3.07
N LEU A 270 5.80 -17.35 -3.87
CA LEU A 270 6.89 -18.18 -3.37
C LEU A 270 7.95 -17.36 -2.61
N THR A 271 8.28 -16.17 -3.11
CA THR A 271 9.19 -15.24 -2.38
C THR A 271 8.59 -14.81 -1.04
N GLY A 272 7.29 -14.53 -1.00
CA GLY A 272 6.58 -14.19 0.25
C GLY A 272 6.61 -15.33 1.28
N VAL A 273 6.40 -16.58 0.83
CA VAL A 273 6.49 -17.77 1.70
C VAL A 273 7.91 -17.97 2.20
N LEU A 274 8.92 -17.87 1.32
CA LEU A 274 10.33 -17.97 1.72
C LEU A 274 10.73 -16.85 2.68
N ALA A 275 10.26 -15.64 2.45
CA ALA A 275 10.48 -14.52 3.37
C ALA A 275 9.94 -14.82 4.77
N ILE A 276 8.74 -15.37 4.90
CA ILE A 276 8.19 -15.81 6.19
C ILE A 276 9.10 -16.87 6.81
N LEU A 277 9.40 -17.95 6.10
CA LEU A 277 10.18 -19.07 6.64
C LEU A 277 11.55 -18.62 7.15
N LEU A 278 12.27 -17.84 6.37
CA LEU A 278 13.63 -17.41 6.70
C LEU A 278 13.63 -16.31 7.78
N SER A 279 12.74 -15.32 7.66
CA SER A 279 12.72 -14.20 8.61
C SER A 279 12.15 -14.57 9.96
N THR A 280 11.17 -15.49 10.05
CA THR A 280 10.61 -15.90 11.33
C THR A 280 11.58 -16.76 12.12
N THR A 281 12.27 -17.71 11.48
CA THR A 281 13.30 -18.51 12.12
C THR A 281 14.48 -17.66 12.59
N ALA A 282 15.00 -16.79 11.72
CA ALA A 282 16.07 -15.87 12.07
C ALA A 282 15.64 -14.86 13.14
N GLY A 283 14.45 -14.25 13.00
CA GLY A 283 13.93 -13.27 13.95
C GLY A 283 13.66 -13.85 15.34
N TYR A 284 13.14 -15.09 15.41
CA TYR A 284 12.99 -15.80 16.66
C TYR A 284 14.34 -16.08 17.34
N ALA A 285 15.32 -16.58 16.57
CA ALA A 285 16.67 -16.79 17.10
C ALA A 285 17.29 -15.48 17.61
N MET A 286 17.12 -14.38 16.87
CA MET A 286 17.58 -13.05 17.27
C MET A 286 16.80 -12.45 18.44
N ALA A 287 15.58 -12.89 18.73
CA ALA A 287 14.80 -12.39 19.85
C ALA A 287 15.09 -13.17 21.15
N ARG A 288 15.16 -14.50 21.08
CA ARG A 288 15.15 -15.40 22.24
C ARG A 288 16.48 -16.10 22.55
N LEU A 289 17.29 -16.36 21.52
CA LEU A 289 18.53 -17.08 21.73
C LEU A 289 19.68 -16.12 22.07
N ARG A 290 20.53 -16.53 23.00
CA ARG A 290 21.75 -15.82 23.37
C ARG A 290 22.94 -16.52 22.73
N PHE A 291 23.55 -15.91 21.74
CA PHE A 291 24.75 -16.43 21.07
C PHE A 291 25.73 -15.30 20.75
N PRO A 292 27.02 -15.59 20.66
CA PRO A 292 28.04 -14.61 20.31
C PRO A 292 27.79 -14.11 18.88
N GLY A 293 27.92 -12.80 18.67
CA GLY A 293 27.69 -12.20 17.33
C GLY A 293 26.24 -11.79 17.04
N ARG A 294 25.26 -12.02 17.93
CA ARG A 294 23.85 -11.63 17.73
C ARG A 294 23.70 -10.16 17.34
N PHE A 295 24.34 -9.27 18.08
CA PHE A 295 24.26 -7.83 17.85
C PHE A 295 24.92 -7.44 16.52
N GLN A 296 26.09 -8.01 16.23
CA GLN A 296 26.83 -7.77 15.00
C GLN A 296 26.02 -8.20 13.77
N THR A 297 25.34 -9.37 13.84
CA THR A 297 24.46 -9.84 12.76
C THR A 297 23.29 -8.89 12.52
N LEU A 298 22.68 -8.36 13.59
CA LEU A 298 21.61 -7.36 13.46
C LEU A 298 22.10 -6.06 12.82
N LEU A 299 23.28 -5.58 13.22
CA LEU A 299 23.90 -4.40 12.59
C LEU A 299 24.23 -4.66 11.12
N PHE A 300 24.73 -5.85 10.80
CA PHE A 300 25.02 -6.25 9.42
C PHE A 300 23.77 -6.27 8.55
N PHE A 301 22.62 -6.72 9.07
CA PHE A 301 21.34 -6.66 8.35
C PHE A 301 20.93 -5.23 8.02
N ILE A 302 21.11 -4.28 8.95
CA ILE A 302 20.86 -2.86 8.68
C ILE A 302 21.84 -2.34 7.63
N PHE A 303 23.12 -2.66 7.77
CA PHE A 303 24.18 -2.21 6.85
C PHE A 303 23.89 -2.66 5.41
N ILE A 304 23.49 -3.92 5.20
CA ILE A 304 23.13 -4.43 3.87
C ILE A 304 21.98 -3.62 3.26
N GLN A 305 20.99 -3.21 4.05
CA GLN A 305 19.85 -2.44 3.55
C GLN A 305 20.20 -1.01 3.15
N MET A 306 21.31 -0.46 3.67
CA MET A 306 21.81 0.86 3.26
C MET A 306 22.52 0.81 1.91
N PHE A 307 22.88 -0.40 1.44
CA PHE A 307 23.54 -0.54 0.15
C PHE A 307 22.53 -0.34 -1.00
N PRO A 308 22.84 0.53 -1.98
CA PRO A 308 21.93 0.78 -3.09
C PRO A 308 21.70 -0.48 -3.92
N VAL A 309 20.44 -0.92 -4.00
CA VAL A 309 20.03 -2.16 -4.69
C VAL A 309 20.50 -2.18 -6.15
N PHE A 310 20.52 -1.02 -6.83
CA PHE A 310 20.97 -0.91 -8.20
C PHE A 310 22.47 -1.24 -8.40
N LEU A 311 23.29 -0.97 -7.40
CA LEU A 311 24.72 -1.34 -7.45
C LEU A 311 24.92 -2.85 -7.30
N ALA A 312 24.03 -3.51 -6.55
CA ALA A 312 24.07 -4.95 -6.37
C ALA A 312 23.59 -5.72 -7.61
N LEU A 313 22.86 -5.06 -8.54
CA LEU A 313 22.24 -5.69 -9.70
C LEU A 313 23.25 -6.52 -10.53
N VAL A 314 24.40 -5.93 -10.85
CA VAL A 314 25.44 -6.58 -11.66
C VAL A 314 26.02 -7.81 -10.94
N ALA A 315 26.27 -7.66 -9.63
CA ALA A 315 26.81 -8.76 -8.83
C ALA A 315 25.80 -9.91 -8.71
N VAL A 316 24.52 -9.60 -8.48
CA VAL A 316 23.44 -10.61 -8.42
C VAL A 316 23.28 -11.30 -9.78
N TYR A 317 23.27 -10.54 -10.88
CA TYR A 317 23.20 -11.11 -12.22
C TYR A 317 24.37 -12.08 -12.49
N THR A 318 25.61 -11.63 -12.23
CA THR A 318 26.81 -12.46 -12.41
C THR A 318 26.73 -13.74 -11.59
N LEU A 319 26.30 -13.63 -10.32
CA LEU A 319 26.12 -14.79 -9.45
C LEU A 319 25.09 -15.78 -10.02
N MET A 320 23.93 -15.27 -10.49
CA MET A 320 22.90 -16.14 -11.08
C MET A 320 23.37 -16.82 -12.38
N VAL A 321 24.18 -16.14 -13.19
CA VAL A 321 24.80 -16.72 -14.38
C VAL A 321 25.80 -17.83 -13.99
N LEU A 322 26.66 -17.57 -12.98
CA LEU A 322 27.64 -18.57 -12.51
C LEU A 322 26.96 -19.80 -11.90
N LEU A 323 25.81 -19.64 -11.26
CA LEU A 323 25.02 -20.73 -10.71
C LEU A 323 24.15 -21.47 -11.77
N GLY A 324 24.12 -21.00 -13.01
CA GLY A 324 23.25 -21.55 -14.06
C GLY A 324 21.76 -21.26 -13.83
N LEU A 325 21.43 -20.22 -13.01
CA LEU A 325 20.08 -19.86 -12.63
C LEU A 325 19.53 -18.63 -13.39
N SER A 326 20.27 -18.12 -14.38
CA SER A 326 19.77 -17.05 -15.26
C SER A 326 18.57 -17.55 -16.06
N ASN A 327 17.63 -16.67 -16.37
CA ASN A 327 16.37 -16.95 -17.06
C ASN A 327 15.50 -18.03 -16.39
N THR A 328 15.57 -18.15 -15.05
CA THR A 328 14.76 -19.09 -14.27
C THR A 328 14.01 -18.37 -13.13
N PHE A 329 12.82 -18.88 -12.80
CA PHE A 329 12.07 -18.39 -11.64
C PHE A 329 12.80 -18.66 -10.31
N THR A 330 13.51 -19.80 -10.23
CA THR A 330 14.31 -20.15 -9.05
C THR A 330 15.38 -19.09 -8.77
N GLY A 331 16.11 -18.67 -9.78
CA GLY A 331 17.13 -17.62 -9.65
C GLY A 331 16.52 -16.29 -9.19
N LEU A 332 15.39 -15.90 -9.78
CA LEU A 332 14.70 -14.66 -9.42
C LEU A 332 14.15 -14.71 -7.98
N ILE A 333 13.52 -15.83 -7.57
CA ILE A 333 12.99 -16.04 -6.22
C ILE A 333 14.11 -15.98 -5.18
N LEU A 334 15.25 -16.64 -5.44
CA LEU A 334 16.40 -16.60 -4.53
C LEU A 334 16.98 -15.20 -4.41
N ALA A 335 17.11 -14.48 -5.52
CA ALA A 335 17.61 -13.11 -5.53
C ALA A 335 16.71 -12.17 -4.70
N TYR A 336 15.40 -12.25 -4.87
CA TYR A 336 14.45 -11.47 -4.07
C TYR A 336 14.43 -11.87 -2.59
N SER A 337 14.52 -13.17 -2.31
CA SER A 337 14.50 -13.68 -0.94
C SER A 337 15.71 -13.20 -0.14
N GLY A 338 16.89 -13.08 -0.76
CA GLY A 338 18.08 -12.54 -0.13
C GLY A 338 17.91 -11.13 0.40
N GLY A 339 17.30 -10.24 -0.38
CA GLY A 339 16.99 -8.87 0.05
C GLY A 339 15.89 -8.79 1.13
N ALA A 340 14.95 -9.74 1.10
CA ALA A 340 13.82 -9.78 2.01
C ALA A 340 14.17 -10.12 3.47
N ILE A 341 15.20 -10.96 3.68
CA ILE A 341 15.51 -11.54 4.98
C ILE A 341 15.81 -10.46 6.02
N ALA A 342 16.65 -9.51 5.70
CA ALA A 342 17.16 -8.52 6.64
C ALA A 342 16.03 -7.70 7.29
N PHE A 343 15.18 -7.08 6.48
CA PHE A 343 14.08 -6.23 6.96
C PHE A 343 13.01 -7.03 7.71
N ASN A 344 12.57 -8.13 7.14
CA ASN A 344 11.51 -8.95 7.75
C ASN A 344 11.96 -9.65 9.04
N THR A 345 13.26 -9.99 9.15
CA THR A 345 13.84 -10.50 10.42
C THR A 345 13.74 -9.45 11.53
N TRP A 346 14.02 -8.19 11.23
CA TRP A 346 13.88 -7.09 12.20
C TRP A 346 12.44 -6.93 12.67
N ILE A 347 11.49 -6.95 11.74
CA ILE A 347 10.06 -6.84 12.05
C ILE A 347 9.63 -7.99 12.96
N PHE A 348 9.95 -9.24 12.58
CA PHE A 348 9.54 -10.41 13.36
C PHE A 348 10.22 -10.45 14.72
N LYS A 349 11.53 -10.11 14.80
CA LYS A 349 12.25 -9.97 16.07
C LYS A 349 11.56 -8.99 17.01
N GLY A 350 11.24 -7.78 16.53
CA GLY A 350 10.57 -6.77 17.35
C GLY A 350 9.21 -7.23 17.87
N TYR A 351 8.46 -7.97 17.05
CA TYR A 351 7.19 -8.56 17.46
C TYR A 351 7.40 -9.63 18.56
N VAL A 352 8.33 -10.56 18.37
CA VAL A 352 8.60 -11.62 19.36
C VAL A 352 9.06 -11.02 20.69
N GLU A 353 9.86 -9.95 20.69
CA GLU A 353 10.28 -9.25 21.90
C GLU A 353 9.11 -8.59 22.65
N SER A 354 8.00 -8.30 21.97
CA SER A 354 6.79 -7.79 22.60
C SER A 354 5.92 -8.88 23.25
N LEU A 355 6.15 -10.15 22.91
CA LEU A 355 5.44 -11.27 23.51
C LEU A 355 6.04 -11.64 24.88
N PRO A 356 5.19 -11.92 25.89
CA PRO A 356 5.66 -12.41 27.20
C PRO A 356 6.44 -13.71 27.06
N GLU A 357 7.67 -13.76 27.60
CA GLU A 357 8.51 -14.98 27.60
C GLU A 357 7.87 -16.13 28.40
N SER A 358 7.05 -15.80 29.39
CA SER A 358 6.33 -16.77 30.22
C SER A 358 5.45 -17.75 29.45
N LEU A 359 4.95 -17.36 28.25
CA LEU A 359 4.18 -18.27 27.40
C LEU A 359 5.03 -19.42 26.85
N GLU A 360 6.27 -19.12 26.50
CA GLU A 360 7.23 -20.12 26.01
C GLU A 360 7.77 -20.97 27.16
N GLU A 361 8.05 -20.33 28.30
CA GLU A 361 8.49 -21.01 29.53
C GLU A 361 7.45 -22.01 30.05
N ALA A 362 6.17 -21.65 30.05
CA ALA A 362 5.08 -22.56 30.40
C ALA A 362 5.06 -23.79 29.48
N ALA A 363 5.18 -23.59 28.17
CA ALA A 363 5.25 -24.72 27.24
C ALA A 363 6.47 -25.61 27.46
N MET A 364 7.62 -25.02 27.85
CA MET A 364 8.83 -25.78 28.16
C MET A 364 8.68 -26.56 29.49
N VAL A 365 7.96 -26.04 30.48
CA VAL A 365 7.61 -26.78 31.72
C VAL A 365 6.72 -27.98 31.40
N ASP A 366 5.82 -27.83 30.40
CA ASP A 366 4.99 -28.94 29.88
C ASP A 366 5.78 -29.94 29.01
N GLY A 367 7.09 -29.81 28.92
CA GLY A 367 7.98 -30.72 28.19
C GLY A 367 8.22 -30.39 26.73
N ALA A 368 7.80 -29.22 26.25
CA ALA A 368 8.09 -28.79 24.87
C ALA A 368 9.57 -28.37 24.75
N THR A 369 10.20 -28.72 23.63
CA THR A 369 11.49 -28.15 23.25
C THR A 369 11.30 -26.67 22.79
N ARG A 370 12.38 -25.88 22.77
CA ARG A 370 12.33 -24.48 22.26
C ARG A 370 11.77 -24.39 20.84
N TRP A 371 12.10 -25.36 19.98
CA TRP A 371 11.55 -25.42 18.62
C TRP A 371 10.05 -25.74 18.62
N GLN A 372 9.59 -26.60 19.50
CA GLN A 372 8.16 -26.88 19.66
C GLN A 372 7.40 -25.68 20.24
N ALA A 373 8.00 -24.98 21.23
CA ALA A 373 7.42 -23.72 21.74
C ALA A 373 7.31 -22.66 20.63
N PHE A 374 8.34 -22.50 19.80
CA PHE A 374 8.28 -21.63 18.63
C PHE A 374 7.13 -22.01 17.69
N LEU A 375 7.04 -23.28 17.26
CA LEU A 375 6.04 -23.71 16.29
C LEU A 375 4.61 -23.73 16.83
N ARG A 376 4.42 -24.10 18.12
CA ARG A 376 3.09 -24.33 18.70
C ARG A 376 2.54 -23.13 19.48
N VAL A 377 3.41 -22.24 19.95
CA VAL A 377 3.01 -21.07 20.75
C VAL A 377 3.29 -19.77 19.99
N VAL A 378 4.56 -19.48 19.67
CA VAL A 378 4.95 -18.20 19.09
C VAL A 378 4.38 -18.02 17.68
N LEU A 379 4.54 -19.00 16.80
CA LEU A 379 4.14 -18.89 15.40
C LEU A 379 2.62 -18.71 15.22
N PRO A 380 1.74 -19.46 15.91
CA PRO A 380 0.30 -19.23 15.83
C PRO A 380 -0.14 -17.88 16.40
N LEU A 381 0.49 -17.40 17.49
CA LEU A 381 0.22 -16.08 18.05
C LEU A 381 0.66 -14.95 17.12
N SER A 382 1.64 -15.22 16.26
CA SER A 382 2.22 -14.26 15.32
C SER A 382 1.41 -14.08 14.02
N GLY A 383 0.19 -14.64 13.90
CA GLY A 383 -0.58 -14.67 12.67
C GLY A 383 -0.69 -13.31 11.95
N GLY A 384 -0.94 -12.23 12.68
CA GLY A 384 -1.03 -10.89 12.12
C GLY A 384 0.27 -10.40 11.48
N ILE A 385 1.39 -10.58 12.17
CA ILE A 385 2.70 -10.14 11.67
C ILE A 385 3.19 -11.03 10.51
N LEU A 386 2.82 -12.32 10.49
CA LEU A 386 3.14 -13.21 9.38
C LEU A 386 2.43 -12.76 8.10
N VAL A 387 1.16 -12.41 8.21
CA VAL A 387 0.39 -11.85 7.08
C VAL A 387 1.02 -10.53 6.61
N PHE A 388 1.44 -9.67 7.53
CA PHE A 388 2.13 -8.42 7.17
C PHE A 388 3.42 -8.68 6.41
N ILE A 389 4.29 -9.59 6.89
CA ILE A 389 5.55 -9.97 6.23
C ILE A 389 5.28 -10.52 4.82
N PHE A 390 4.29 -11.42 4.70
CA PHE A 390 3.89 -11.96 3.41
C PHE A 390 3.47 -10.88 2.44
N LEU A 391 2.54 -10.02 2.84
CA LEU A 391 1.99 -8.97 1.99
C LEU A 391 3.04 -7.94 1.58
N ASN A 392 3.87 -7.51 2.52
CA ASN A 392 4.96 -6.58 2.25
C ASN A 392 5.91 -7.14 1.19
N GLN A 393 6.32 -8.41 1.34
CA GLN A 393 7.20 -9.06 0.38
C GLN A 393 6.51 -9.34 -0.94
N PHE A 394 5.28 -9.83 -0.91
CA PHE A 394 4.50 -10.10 -2.12
C PHE A 394 4.33 -8.84 -2.97
N ILE A 395 3.87 -7.73 -2.36
CA ILE A 395 3.65 -6.47 -3.08
C ILE A 395 4.97 -5.92 -3.63
N GLY A 396 6.04 -5.94 -2.84
CA GLY A 396 7.36 -5.48 -3.27
C GLY A 396 7.87 -6.27 -4.46
N THR A 397 7.78 -7.60 -4.42
CA THR A 397 8.21 -8.49 -5.52
C THR A 397 7.28 -8.40 -6.74
N TYR A 398 5.97 -8.23 -6.52
CA TYR A 398 5.00 -8.09 -7.60
C TYR A 398 5.23 -6.83 -8.44
N ALA A 399 5.57 -5.72 -7.80
CA ALA A 399 5.81 -4.44 -8.45
C ALA A 399 7.23 -4.31 -9.02
N GLU A 400 8.16 -5.19 -8.64
CA GLU A 400 9.54 -5.13 -9.08
C GLU A 400 9.68 -5.57 -10.55
N PHE A 401 10.43 -4.80 -11.34
CA PHE A 401 10.65 -5.13 -12.75
C PHE A 401 12.13 -5.03 -13.17
N ILE A 402 12.97 -4.34 -12.41
CA ILE A 402 14.33 -4.00 -12.84
C ILE A 402 15.21 -5.24 -12.82
N LEU A 403 15.25 -5.93 -11.67
CA LEU A 403 16.01 -7.19 -11.53
C LEU A 403 15.39 -8.28 -12.41
N ALA A 404 14.05 -8.37 -12.45
CA ALA A 404 13.37 -9.30 -13.33
C ALA A 404 13.73 -9.08 -14.81
N SER A 405 13.80 -7.83 -15.27
CA SER A 405 14.14 -7.52 -16.68
C SER A 405 15.59 -7.88 -17.06
N VAL A 406 16.48 -7.95 -16.08
CA VAL A 406 17.88 -8.34 -16.28
C VAL A 406 18.05 -9.86 -16.23
N LEU A 407 17.35 -10.53 -15.31
CA LEU A 407 17.46 -11.98 -15.11
C LEU A 407 16.63 -12.81 -16.09
N LEU A 408 15.45 -12.30 -16.50
CA LEU A 408 14.51 -13.03 -17.35
C LEU A 408 14.58 -12.52 -18.80
N THR A 409 15.25 -13.26 -19.66
CA THR A 409 15.43 -12.90 -21.07
C THR A 409 14.35 -13.48 -21.98
N GLY A 410 13.72 -14.59 -21.59
CA GLY A 410 12.68 -15.27 -22.37
C GLY A 410 11.30 -14.66 -22.13
N VAL A 411 10.53 -14.37 -23.18
CA VAL A 411 9.17 -13.79 -23.10
C VAL A 411 8.22 -14.67 -22.28
N GLU A 412 8.43 -15.97 -22.28
CA GLU A 412 7.60 -16.93 -21.53
C GLU A 412 7.79 -16.84 -20.01
N GLN A 413 8.96 -16.36 -19.57
CA GLN A 413 9.30 -16.16 -18.17
C GLN A 413 8.99 -14.75 -17.66
N TRP A 414 8.65 -13.81 -18.52
CA TRP A 414 8.44 -12.42 -18.12
C TRP A 414 7.40 -12.28 -17.01
N THR A 415 7.70 -11.40 -16.07
CA THR A 415 6.76 -10.91 -15.07
C THR A 415 5.90 -9.78 -15.66
N VAL A 416 4.82 -9.41 -14.97
CA VAL A 416 3.93 -8.29 -15.38
C VAL A 416 4.72 -6.99 -15.55
N GLY A 417 5.65 -6.68 -14.64
CA GLY A 417 6.47 -5.48 -14.72
C GLY A 417 7.33 -5.46 -16.00
N VAL A 418 7.97 -6.56 -16.33
CA VAL A 418 8.77 -6.70 -17.57
C VAL A 418 7.88 -6.61 -18.81
N MET A 419 6.71 -7.25 -18.77
CA MET A 419 5.73 -7.21 -19.87
C MET A 419 5.20 -5.80 -20.11
N LEU A 420 4.82 -5.07 -19.05
CA LEU A 420 4.38 -3.68 -19.16
C LEU A 420 5.45 -2.79 -19.80
N ARG A 421 6.72 -2.96 -19.43
CA ARG A 421 7.81 -2.22 -20.04
C ARG A 421 7.92 -2.51 -21.54
N SER A 422 7.67 -3.74 -21.98
CA SER A 422 7.76 -4.10 -23.41
C SER A 422 6.77 -3.32 -24.28
N PHE A 423 5.61 -2.94 -23.76
CA PHE A 423 4.62 -2.12 -24.47
C PHE A 423 5.07 -0.67 -24.70
N THR A 424 6.01 -0.18 -23.89
CA THR A 424 6.49 1.21 -23.94
C THR A 424 7.91 1.36 -24.49
N SER A 425 8.61 0.26 -24.78
CA SER A 425 10.01 0.28 -25.24
C SER A 425 10.19 0.43 -26.75
N GLY A 426 9.13 0.43 -27.52
CA GLY A 426 9.18 0.64 -28.97
C GLY A 426 9.30 2.13 -29.30
N GLN A 427 10.37 2.48 -30.07
CA GLN A 427 10.64 3.89 -30.44
C GLN A 427 9.54 4.53 -31.30
N PHE A 428 8.77 3.73 -32.07
CA PHE A 428 7.71 4.17 -32.98
C PHE A 428 6.37 3.42 -32.79
N SER A 429 6.31 2.47 -31.88
CA SER A 429 5.14 1.59 -31.70
C SER A 429 4.73 1.45 -30.22
N THR A 430 4.83 2.52 -29.46
CA THR A 430 4.36 2.51 -28.07
C THR A 430 2.84 2.31 -28.03
N LYS A 431 2.43 1.23 -27.36
CA LYS A 431 1.02 0.84 -27.23
C LYS A 431 0.48 1.30 -25.87
N TRP A 432 0.25 2.60 -25.74
CA TRP A 432 -0.19 3.21 -24.48
C TRP A 432 -1.54 2.66 -23.98
N GLY A 433 -2.50 2.47 -24.89
CA GLY A 433 -3.81 1.92 -24.55
C GLY A 433 -3.70 0.49 -24.00
N VAL A 434 -2.91 -0.37 -24.67
CA VAL A 434 -2.66 -1.75 -24.24
C VAL A 434 -1.88 -1.78 -22.92
N PHE A 435 -0.87 -0.90 -22.76
CA PHE A 435 -0.16 -0.72 -21.49
C PHE A 435 -1.13 -0.35 -20.35
N ALA A 436 -2.02 0.60 -20.57
CA ALA A 436 -2.99 1.03 -19.57
C ALA A 436 -3.99 -0.08 -19.22
N ALA A 437 -4.48 -0.83 -20.22
CA ALA A 437 -5.34 -1.99 -20.01
C ALA A 437 -4.63 -3.10 -19.21
N ALA A 438 -3.38 -3.41 -19.57
CA ALA A 438 -2.56 -4.40 -18.87
C ALA A 438 -2.22 -3.95 -17.44
N ALA A 439 -1.89 -2.67 -17.23
CA ALA A 439 -1.64 -2.12 -15.89
C ALA A 439 -2.89 -2.19 -15.00
N THR A 440 -4.06 -1.87 -15.57
CA THR A 440 -5.35 -1.95 -14.86
C THR A 440 -5.65 -3.39 -14.42
N LEU A 441 -5.54 -4.36 -15.33
CA LEU A 441 -5.76 -5.78 -15.00
C LEU A 441 -4.67 -6.33 -14.09
N GLY A 442 -3.40 -5.93 -14.30
CA GLY A 442 -2.28 -6.33 -13.46
C GLY A 442 -2.36 -5.83 -12.03
N ALA A 443 -3.08 -4.72 -11.78
CA ALA A 443 -3.31 -4.23 -10.43
C ALA A 443 -4.34 -5.06 -9.65
N LEU A 444 -5.28 -5.75 -10.33
CA LEU A 444 -6.39 -6.46 -9.68
C LEU A 444 -5.93 -7.51 -8.65
N PRO A 445 -4.90 -8.36 -8.89
CA PRO A 445 -4.45 -9.32 -7.89
C PRO A 445 -3.96 -8.66 -6.60
N ILE A 446 -3.23 -7.55 -6.68
CA ILE A 446 -2.76 -6.81 -5.50
C ILE A 446 -3.96 -6.25 -4.72
N VAL A 447 -4.91 -5.63 -5.42
CA VAL A 447 -6.13 -5.06 -4.81
C VAL A 447 -6.95 -6.16 -4.13
N ALA A 448 -7.16 -7.29 -4.79
CA ALA A 448 -7.89 -8.43 -4.24
C ALA A 448 -7.19 -8.99 -2.98
N LEU A 449 -5.88 -9.12 -3.03
CA LEU A 449 -5.08 -9.61 -1.90
C LEU A 449 -5.14 -8.61 -0.72
N PHE A 450 -4.96 -7.32 -0.97
CA PHE A 450 -5.09 -6.29 0.06
C PHE A 450 -6.46 -6.30 0.72
N TYR A 451 -7.54 -6.34 -0.07
CA TYR A 451 -8.92 -6.41 0.46
C TYR A 451 -9.16 -7.67 1.31
N SER A 452 -8.55 -8.80 0.93
CA SER A 452 -8.69 -10.06 1.66
C SER A 452 -8.04 -10.01 3.05
N PHE A 453 -6.98 -9.23 3.20
CA PHE A 453 -6.17 -9.18 4.43
C PHE A 453 -6.24 -7.84 5.19
N GLN A 454 -7.02 -6.85 4.72
CA GLN A 454 -7.09 -5.50 5.32
C GLN A 454 -7.38 -5.51 6.83
N ASN A 455 -8.18 -6.47 7.33
CA ASN A 455 -8.52 -6.57 8.75
C ASN A 455 -7.31 -6.88 9.65
N TYR A 456 -6.28 -7.55 9.10
CA TYR A 456 -5.05 -7.84 9.83
C TYR A 456 -4.17 -6.60 9.99
N PHE A 457 -4.26 -5.61 9.07
CA PHE A 457 -3.55 -4.34 9.20
C PHE A 457 -4.15 -3.45 10.28
N VAL A 458 -5.47 -3.40 10.37
CA VAL A 458 -6.17 -2.53 11.34
C VAL A 458 -5.99 -3.07 12.77
N GLY A 459 -6.06 -4.38 12.97
CA GLY A 459 -5.87 -5.00 14.29
C GLY A 459 -4.43 -4.91 14.83
N GLY A 460 -3.42 -4.98 13.96
CA GLY A 460 -2.00 -4.89 14.36
C GLY A 460 -1.55 -3.47 14.69
N ALA A 461 -2.08 -2.46 14.00
CA ALA A 461 -1.73 -1.06 14.25
C ALA A 461 -2.30 -0.53 15.58
N THR A 462 -3.47 -1.04 16.02
CA THR A 462 -4.09 -0.64 17.30
C THR A 462 -3.49 -1.35 18.49
N ALA A 463 -3.00 -2.58 18.35
CA ALA A 463 -2.37 -3.33 19.44
C ALA A 463 -0.98 -2.78 19.86
N GLY A 464 -0.30 -2.04 18.96
CA GLY A 464 0.98 -1.40 19.27
C GLY A 464 0.88 0.05 19.78
N GLY A 465 -0.31 0.66 19.69
CA GLY A 465 -0.53 2.08 19.99
C GLY A 465 -1.15 2.38 21.36
N VAL A 466 -1.65 1.39 22.09
CA VAL A 466 -2.26 1.58 23.42
C VAL A 466 -1.37 0.93 24.46
N LYS A 467 -0.35 1.66 24.92
CA LYS A 467 0.19 1.52 26.27
C LYS A 467 -0.45 2.64 27.09
N GLU A 468 -1.54 2.33 27.78
CA GLU A 468 -1.90 3.06 28.99
C GLU A 468 -1.00 2.64 30.15
#